data_f7578a17f1ea9f8567b79ab6bfa40457
#
_entry.id   f7578a17f1ea9f8567b79ab6bfa40457
#
_cell.length_a   1.000
_cell.length_b   1.000
_cell.length_c   1.000
_cell.angle_alpha   90.00
_cell.angle_beta   90.00
_cell.angle_gamma   90.00
#
_symmetry.space_group_name_H-M   'P 1'
#
loop_
_entity.id
_entity.type
_entity.pdbx_description
1 polymer ?
#
loop_
_entity_poly.entity_id
_entity_poly.type
_entity_poly.pdbx_seq_one_letter_code
_entity_poly.pdbx_strand_id
1 'polypeptide(L)' 'MHELSVTREIVSIACNAASGKRVHVVSVEVGSLSCVSPEALAFCFDVLAQGTLAEGARLDIRRTDGDELHVVTLEVEEAV' A
#
# COMPACT_ATOMS: atom_id res chain seq x y z
N MET A 1 -16.75 2.99 -2.32
CA MET A 1 -15.50 2.35 -1.86
C MET A 1 -14.83 3.26 -0.84
N HIS A 2 -14.43 2.71 0.26
CA HIS A 2 -13.82 3.51 1.32
C HIS A 2 -12.30 3.31 1.31
N GLU A 3 -11.58 4.40 1.16
CA GLU A 3 -10.12 4.37 1.13
C GLU A 3 -9.54 3.72 2.38
N LEU A 4 -10.20 3.87 3.52
CA LEU A 4 -9.74 3.27 4.76
C LEU A 4 -9.73 1.75 4.69
N SER A 5 -10.81 1.14 4.18
CA SER A 5 -10.91 -0.31 4.04
C SER A 5 -9.88 -0.86 3.04
N VAL A 6 -9.73 -0.17 1.94
CA VAL A 6 -8.77 -0.53 0.90
C VAL A 6 -7.36 -0.45 1.46
N THR A 7 -7.05 0.62 2.16
CA THR A 7 -5.71 0.82 2.73
C THR A 7 -5.39 -0.24 3.78
N ARG A 8 -6.37 -0.60 4.60
CA ARG A 8 -6.16 -1.66 5.58
C ARG A 8 -5.77 -2.97 4.90
N GLU A 9 -6.43 -3.27 3.79
CA GLU A 9 -6.11 -4.45 2.99
C GLU A 9 -4.69 -4.38 2.44
N ILE A 10 -4.30 -3.21 1.91
CA ILE A 10 -2.95 -3.01 1.37
C ILE A 10 -1.90 -3.21 2.45
N VAL A 11 -2.09 -2.64 3.63
CA VAL A 11 -1.14 -2.80 4.74
C VAL A 11 -1.06 -4.28 5.15
N SER A 12 -2.19 -4.97 5.21
CA SER A 12 -2.24 -6.38 5.57
C SER A 12 -1.48 -7.23 4.54
N ILE A 13 -1.72 -7.00 3.26
CA ILE A 13 -1.03 -7.74 2.20
C ILE A 13 0.47 -7.49 2.28
N ALA A 14 0.87 -6.24 2.45
CA ALA A 14 2.28 -5.88 2.51
C ALA A 14 2.98 -6.54 3.70
N CYS A 15 2.37 -6.48 4.88
CA CYS A 15 2.96 -7.06 6.07
C CYS A 15 3.05 -8.58 5.99
N ASN A 16 2.03 -9.22 5.43
CA ASN A 16 2.05 -10.67 5.28
C ASN A 16 3.13 -11.11 4.28
N ALA A 17 3.27 -10.38 3.18
CA ALA A 17 4.27 -10.71 2.17
C ALA A 17 5.70 -10.39 2.62
N ALA A 18 5.86 -9.51 3.60
CA ALA A 18 7.18 -9.10 4.06
C ALA A 18 7.92 -10.16 4.88
N SER A 19 7.21 -11.18 5.37
CA SER A 19 7.81 -12.29 6.12
C SER A 19 8.65 -11.81 7.31
N GLY A 20 8.11 -10.87 8.07
CA GLY A 20 8.76 -10.34 9.27
C GLY A 20 9.78 -9.25 9.01
N LYS A 21 10.05 -8.91 7.76
CA LYS A 21 11.02 -7.85 7.43
C LYS A 21 10.32 -6.49 7.38
N ARG A 22 11.09 -5.43 7.63
CA ARG A 22 10.57 -4.07 7.52
C ARG A 22 10.32 -3.75 6.05
N VAL A 23 9.15 -3.16 5.79
CA VAL A 23 8.77 -2.74 4.44
C VAL A 23 9.25 -1.31 4.21
N HIS A 24 9.92 -1.07 3.09
CA HIS A 24 10.40 0.25 2.71
C HIS A 24 9.52 0.92 1.66
N VAL A 25 9.03 0.15 0.70
CA VAL A 25 8.18 0.69 -0.37
C VAL A 25 7.09 -0.32 -0.70
N VAL A 26 5.87 0.17 -0.83
CA VAL A 26 4.74 -0.61 -1.32
C VAL A 26 4.29 0.04 -2.62
N SER A 27 4.36 -0.67 -3.71
CA SER A 27 3.92 -0.17 -5.02
C SER A 27 2.54 -0.73 -5.35
N VAL A 28 1.61 0.15 -5.63
CA VAL A 28 0.22 -0.22 -5.94
C VAL A 28 -0.20 0.38 -7.28
N GLU A 29 -1.09 -0.30 -7.96
CA GLU A 29 -1.77 0.24 -9.14
C GLU A 29 -3.19 0.61 -8.77
N VAL A 30 -3.58 1.83 -9.13
CA VAL A 30 -4.90 2.37 -8.85
C VAL A 30 -5.50 2.86 -10.16
N GLY A 31 -6.53 2.18 -10.62
CA GLY A 31 -7.21 2.55 -11.85
C GLY A 31 -8.12 3.76 -11.65
N SER A 32 -8.24 4.58 -12.69
CA SER A 32 -9.09 5.77 -12.64
C SER A 32 -10.56 5.42 -12.44
N LEU A 33 -10.96 4.21 -12.81
CA LEU A 33 -12.34 3.73 -12.66
C LEU A 33 -12.61 3.07 -11.31
N SER A 34 -11.59 2.95 -10.46
CA SER A 34 -11.74 2.30 -9.14
C SER A 34 -12.48 3.17 -8.13
N CYS A 35 -12.63 4.46 -8.42
CA CYS A 35 -13.26 5.44 -7.52
C CYS A 35 -12.51 5.63 -6.20
N VAL A 36 -11.23 5.32 -6.19
CA VAL A 36 -10.38 5.50 -5.01
C VAL A 36 -9.50 6.72 -5.24
N SER A 37 -9.49 7.64 -4.26
CA SER A 37 -8.66 8.84 -4.32
C SER A 37 -7.21 8.47 -3.95
N PRO A 38 -6.23 8.69 -4.84
CA PRO A 38 -4.83 8.42 -4.49
C PRO A 38 -4.34 9.21 -3.29
N GLU A 39 -4.78 10.46 -3.15
CA GLU A 39 -4.36 11.30 -2.02
C GLU A 39 -4.90 10.75 -0.71
N ALA A 40 -6.18 10.37 -0.69
CA ALA A 40 -6.78 9.77 0.50
C ALA A 40 -6.13 8.43 0.82
N LEU A 41 -5.80 7.64 -0.21
CA LEU A 41 -5.14 6.37 -0.03
C LEU A 41 -3.78 6.56 0.66
N ALA A 42 -2.99 7.51 0.18
CA ALA A 42 -1.67 7.78 0.75
C ALA A 42 -1.78 8.24 2.21
N PHE A 43 -2.74 9.12 2.50
CA PHE A 43 -2.94 9.58 3.87
C PHE A 43 -3.35 8.45 4.80
N CYS A 44 -4.30 7.63 4.37
CA CYS A 44 -4.76 6.49 5.17
C CYS A 44 -3.63 5.47 5.37
N PHE A 45 -2.80 5.28 4.36
CA PHE A 45 -1.68 4.36 4.46
C PHE A 45 -0.72 4.78 5.59
N ASP A 46 -0.37 6.06 5.64
CA ASP A 46 0.53 6.56 6.68
C ASP A 46 -0.06 6.31 8.07
N VAL A 47 -1.36 6.50 8.23
CA VAL A 47 -2.01 6.31 9.52
C VAL A 47 -2.08 4.83 9.88
N LEU A 48 -2.53 3.99 8.96
CA LEU A 48 -2.75 2.58 9.26
C LEU A 48 -1.47 1.77 9.34
N ALA A 49 -0.39 2.26 8.74
CA ALA A 49 0.90 1.56 8.80
C ALA A 49 1.60 1.74 10.14
N GLN A 50 1.18 2.70 10.95
CA GLN A 50 1.81 2.95 12.25
C GLN A 50 1.74 1.71 13.14
N GLY A 51 2.86 1.34 13.74
CA GLY A 51 2.95 0.16 14.59
C GLY A 51 3.05 -1.15 13.83
N THR A 52 3.18 -1.11 12.51
CA THR A 52 3.32 -2.32 11.69
C THR A 52 4.69 -2.35 11.02
N LEU A 53 4.99 -3.44 10.32
CA LEU A 53 6.23 -3.55 9.54
C LEU A 53 6.30 -2.53 8.41
N ALA A 54 5.18 -1.93 8.04
CA ALA A 54 5.11 -0.94 6.96
C ALA A 54 5.18 0.50 7.47
N GLU A 55 5.39 0.71 8.77
CA GLU A 55 5.49 2.06 9.32
C GLU A 55 6.67 2.80 8.67
N GLY A 56 6.41 4.00 8.16
CA GLY A 56 7.41 4.80 7.48
C GLY A 56 7.67 4.39 6.04
N ALA A 57 7.01 3.34 5.56
CA ALA A 57 7.17 2.92 4.17
C ALA A 57 6.58 3.96 3.23
N ARG A 58 7.16 4.05 2.03
CA ARG A 58 6.61 4.89 0.98
C ARG A 58 5.55 4.10 0.21
N LEU A 59 4.41 4.73 -0.03
CA LEU A 59 3.38 4.18 -0.91
C LEU A 59 3.58 4.79 -2.29
N ASP A 60 3.98 3.96 -3.23
CA ASP A 60 4.22 4.37 -4.60
C ASP A 60 2.99 4.02 -5.43
N ILE A 61 2.25 5.03 -5.85
CA ILE A 61 0.97 4.83 -6.52
C ILE A 61 1.16 5.05 -8.02
N ARG A 62 0.87 4.00 -8.78
CA ARG A 62 0.85 4.08 -10.24
C ARG A 62 -0.59 4.13 -10.70
N ARG A 63 -0.91 5.16 -11.47
CA ARG A 63 -2.28 5.34 -11.98
C ARG A 63 -2.43 4.63 -13.31
N THR A 64 -3.57 3.97 -13.46
CA THR A 64 -3.91 3.27 -14.70
C THR A 64 -5.27 3.75 -15.20
N ASP A 65 -5.66 3.31 -16.40
CA ASP A 65 -6.93 3.72 -16.99
C ASP A 65 -8.10 2.80 -16.66
N GLY A 66 -7.82 1.70 -15.96
CA GLY A 66 -8.83 0.70 -15.67
C GLY A 66 -9.45 0.82 -14.29
N ASP A 67 -9.88 -0.30 -13.76
CA ASP A 67 -10.47 -0.38 -12.43
C ASP A 67 -9.56 -1.14 -11.45
N GLU A 68 -8.31 -1.31 -11.80
CA GLU A 68 -7.35 -2.03 -10.96
C GLU A 68 -7.17 -1.37 -9.61
N LEU A 69 -6.95 -2.19 -8.60
CA LEU A 69 -6.60 -1.74 -7.28
C LEU A 69 -5.88 -2.90 -6.61
N HIS A 70 -4.56 -2.93 -6.74
CA HIS A 70 -3.80 -4.05 -6.19
C HIS A 70 -2.36 -3.67 -5.91
N VAL A 71 -1.76 -4.43 -5.00
CA VAL A 71 -0.34 -4.32 -4.69
C VAL A 71 0.44 -5.04 -5.78
N VAL A 72 1.42 -4.37 -6.34
CA VAL A 72 2.23 -4.92 -7.43
C VAL A 72 3.55 -5.46 -6.90
N THR A 73 4.27 -4.65 -6.14
CA THR A 73 5.58 -5.04 -5.60
C THR A 73 5.79 -4.47 -4.21
N LEU A 74 6.73 -5.09 -3.50
CA LEU A 74 7.23 -4.59 -2.23
C LEU A 74 8.74 -4.47 -2.31
N GLU A 75 9.28 -3.48 -1.59
CA GLU A 75 10.70 -3.46 -1.26
C GLU A 75 10.82 -3.60 0.24
N VAL A 76 11.55 -4.59 0.66
CA VAL A 76 11.73 -4.86 2.09
C VAL A 76 13.21 -4.76 2.43
N GLU A 77 13.49 -4.62 3.74
CA GLU A 77 14.85 -4.59 4.22
C GLU A 77 15.52 -5.92 3.95
N GLU A 78 16.71 -5.88 3.36
CA GLU A 78 17.43 -7.11 3.05
C GLU A 78 18.04 -7.71 4.30
N ALA A 79 18.03 -9.03 4.36
CA ALA A 79 18.73 -9.74 5.41
C ALA A 79 20.24 -9.59 5.18
N VAL A 80 20.95 -9.29 6.24
CA VAL A 80 22.40 -9.15 6.20
C VAL A 80 23.04 -10.46 6.64
#